data_be15f8267e23ae01c77bf10e0c9bcd1d
#
_entry.id   be15f8267e23ae01c77bf10e0c9bcd1d
#
_cell.length_a   1.000
_cell.length_b   1.000
_cell.length_c   1.000
_cell.angle_alpha   90.00
_cell.angle_beta   90.00
_cell.angle_gamma   90.00
#
_symmetry.space_group_name_H-M   'P 1'
#
loop_
_entity.id
_entity.type
_entity.pdbx_description
1 polymer ?
#
loop_
_entity_poly.entity_id
_entity_poly.type
_entity_poly.pdbx_seq_one_letter_code
_entity_poly.pdbx_strand_id
1 'polypeptide(L)'
;MRLKLFYIISSAYFLSRLTLLYAETIFEDKFAGLNVTFPSGATKRYPDPSKWTFTFLPGTKWPDSYGDGINWLNGNDECQTYVTPFLTQIKGVFIPRDLRYDPFTIKKDGLHIRAQLLSEEQRQAYQTEASYRRFGSGMLRSRESFLYGKIRLVAKLPKARGSWPAFWMLPASFEWPPEIDIFEGMAWGKHAKEFHAGIIPKNTEGKPEGAWYNVGTDLSEDFHEYKLDWTPYAIAGFFDGKQIWYSKTPNSMKKPMYILINLAIGGKWVCNELGILPIDSRKPKRLKEANEIISDQYPSDLIIKSVIVESL
;
A
#
# COMPACT_ATOMS: atom_id res chain seq x y z
N MET A 1 -75.15 -12.78 45.25
CA MET A 1 -74.42 -13.58 44.24
C MET A 1 -73.49 -12.63 43.45
N ARG A 2 -72.20 -12.56 43.77
CA ARG A 2 -71.22 -11.66 43.14
C ARG A 2 -70.28 -12.49 42.23
N LEU A 3 -70.32 -12.25 40.93
CA LEU A 3 -69.36 -12.76 39.97
C LEU A 3 -68.02 -12.03 40.12
N LYS A 4 -66.92 -12.76 40.34
CA LYS A 4 -65.56 -12.25 40.27
C LYS A 4 -65.03 -12.51 38.86
N LEU A 5 -64.70 -11.41 38.15
CA LEU A 5 -64.01 -11.43 36.86
C LEU A 5 -62.51 -11.61 37.11
N PHE A 6 -61.93 -12.71 36.58
CA PHE A 6 -60.50 -12.91 36.59
C PHE A 6 -59.89 -12.30 35.32
N TYR A 7 -59.01 -11.30 35.49
CA TYR A 7 -58.16 -10.78 34.43
C TYR A 7 -56.91 -11.70 34.32
N ILE A 8 -56.77 -12.36 33.17
CA ILE A 8 -55.54 -13.05 32.81
C ILE A 8 -54.64 -12.02 32.08
N ILE A 9 -53.57 -11.58 32.75
CA ILE A 9 -52.53 -10.75 32.11
C ILE A 9 -51.57 -11.71 31.41
N SER A 10 -51.67 -11.77 30.08
CA SER A 10 -50.73 -12.46 29.26
C SER A 10 -49.49 -11.54 29.09
N SER A 11 -48.41 -11.85 29.84
CA SER A 11 -47.11 -11.20 29.63
C SER A 11 -46.43 -11.82 28.42
N ALA A 12 -46.57 -11.19 27.28
CA ALA A 12 -45.74 -11.50 26.10
C ALA A 12 -44.32 -11.04 26.37
N TYR A 13 -43.42 -11.98 26.66
CA TYR A 13 -41.98 -11.74 26.70
C TYR A 13 -41.50 -11.46 25.25
N PHE A 14 -41.26 -10.20 24.95
CA PHE A 14 -40.46 -9.80 23.78
C PHE A 14 -39.01 -10.20 24.06
N LEU A 15 -38.60 -11.36 23.65
CA LEU A 15 -37.18 -11.71 23.51
C LEU A 15 -36.63 -10.94 22.31
N SER A 16 -36.10 -9.73 22.56
CA SER A 16 -35.25 -9.06 21.62
C SER A 16 -33.98 -9.91 21.46
N ARG A 17 -33.88 -10.64 20.35
CA ARG A 17 -32.60 -11.22 19.93
C ARG A 17 -31.67 -10.05 19.63
N LEU A 18 -30.79 -9.71 20.57
CA LEU A 18 -29.57 -8.98 20.27
C LEU A 18 -28.74 -9.89 19.35
N THR A 19 -28.89 -9.72 18.06
CA THR A 19 -27.90 -10.23 17.11
C THR A 19 -26.63 -9.44 17.35
N LEU A 20 -25.68 -10.01 18.09
CA LEU A 20 -24.32 -9.51 18.10
C LEU A 20 -23.84 -9.57 16.64
N LEU A 21 -23.83 -8.41 15.98
CA LEU A 21 -23.18 -8.25 14.68
C LEU A 21 -21.69 -8.42 14.92
N TYR A 22 -21.20 -9.64 14.70
CA TYR A 22 -19.76 -9.84 14.63
C TYR A 22 -19.27 -9.21 13.33
N ALA A 23 -18.16 -8.47 13.41
CA ALA A 23 -17.49 -7.97 12.22
C ALA A 23 -17.13 -9.18 11.32
N GLU A 24 -17.62 -9.15 10.08
CA GLU A 24 -17.37 -10.22 9.11
C GLU A 24 -16.10 -9.91 8.33
N THR A 25 -15.26 -10.92 8.14
CA THR A 25 -14.11 -10.80 7.23
C THR A 25 -14.64 -10.77 5.79
N ILE A 26 -14.54 -9.62 5.13
CA ILE A 26 -14.99 -9.40 3.76
C ILE A 26 -13.86 -9.51 2.74
N PHE A 27 -12.61 -9.42 3.18
CA PHE A 27 -11.42 -9.66 2.36
C PHE A 27 -10.28 -10.18 3.23
N GLU A 28 -9.59 -11.20 2.77
CA GLU A 28 -8.40 -11.72 3.44
C GLU A 28 -7.39 -12.23 2.41
N ASP A 29 -6.11 -11.88 2.60
CA ASP A 29 -5.00 -12.56 1.96
C ASP A 29 -3.86 -12.75 2.97
N LYS A 30 -3.53 -14.02 3.25
CA LYS A 30 -2.38 -14.44 4.06
C LYS A 30 -1.16 -14.75 3.21
N PHE A 31 -1.19 -14.38 1.94
CA PHE A 31 -0.14 -14.59 0.95
C PHE A 31 0.39 -16.04 0.93
N ALA A 32 -0.52 -17.00 1.11
CA ALA A 32 -0.21 -18.41 0.86
C ALA A 32 0.20 -18.64 -0.60
N GLY A 33 -0.24 -17.76 -1.48
CA GLY A 33 0.06 -17.74 -2.91
C GLY A 33 -0.68 -18.81 -3.70
N LEU A 34 -0.92 -18.52 -4.95
CA LEU A 34 -1.42 -19.46 -5.95
C LEU A 34 -0.30 -19.83 -6.92
N ASN A 35 -0.41 -21.00 -7.53
CA ASN A 35 0.44 -21.36 -8.66
C ASN A 35 -0.02 -20.56 -9.89
N VAL A 36 0.80 -19.62 -10.32
CA VAL A 36 0.53 -18.75 -11.46
C VAL A 36 1.53 -19.09 -12.57
N THR A 37 1.00 -19.35 -13.78
CA THR A 37 1.83 -19.52 -14.98
C THR A 37 1.97 -18.17 -15.67
N PHE A 38 3.21 -17.72 -15.81
CA PHE A 38 3.55 -16.45 -16.45
C PHE A 38 3.58 -16.57 -17.98
N PRO A 39 3.54 -15.45 -18.73
CA PRO A 39 3.72 -15.45 -20.18
C PRO A 39 5.01 -16.09 -20.65
N SER A 40 5.97 -16.26 -19.74
CA SER A 40 7.22 -17.00 -19.96
C SER A 40 7.05 -18.52 -20.01
N GLY A 41 5.89 -19.06 -19.61
CA GLY A 41 5.66 -20.48 -19.37
C GLY A 41 6.14 -20.98 -17.99
N ALA A 42 6.85 -20.16 -17.22
CA ALA A 42 7.25 -20.52 -15.86
C ALA A 42 6.06 -20.47 -14.91
N THR A 43 5.97 -21.43 -13.99
CA THR A 43 4.96 -21.48 -12.93
C THR A 43 5.63 -21.30 -11.58
N LYS A 44 5.13 -20.37 -10.75
CA LYS A 44 5.57 -20.21 -9.36
C LYS A 44 4.43 -19.79 -8.47
N ARG A 45 4.61 -19.88 -7.14
CA ARG A 45 3.68 -19.29 -6.17
C ARG A 45 3.77 -17.77 -6.26
N TYR A 46 2.60 -17.15 -6.38
CA TYR A 46 2.47 -15.71 -6.62
C TYR A 46 1.27 -15.13 -5.87
N PRO A 47 1.25 -13.81 -5.55
CA PRO A 47 0.04 -13.18 -5.03
C PRO A 47 -1.14 -13.43 -5.96
N ASP A 48 -2.30 -13.66 -5.38
CA ASP A 48 -3.52 -14.02 -6.12
C ASP A 48 -3.94 -12.92 -7.12
N PRO A 49 -3.86 -13.18 -8.45
CA PRO A 49 -4.24 -12.17 -9.44
C PRO A 49 -5.74 -11.87 -9.48
N SER A 50 -6.58 -12.69 -8.82
CA SER A 50 -8.01 -12.38 -8.66
C SER A 50 -8.25 -11.33 -7.58
N LYS A 51 -7.33 -11.20 -6.61
CA LYS A 51 -7.37 -10.23 -5.52
C LYS A 51 -6.56 -8.97 -5.81
N TRP A 52 -5.43 -9.11 -6.54
CA TRP A 52 -4.46 -8.04 -6.72
C TRP A 52 -4.18 -7.73 -8.20
N THR A 53 -3.92 -6.47 -8.48
CA THR A 53 -3.20 -6.03 -9.67
C THR A 53 -1.83 -5.50 -9.26
N PHE A 54 -0.92 -5.40 -10.23
CA PHE A 54 0.49 -5.08 -10.01
C PHE A 54 0.88 -3.73 -10.64
N THR A 55 -0.10 -2.90 -10.91
CA THR A 55 0.05 -1.58 -11.50
C THR A 55 -0.74 -0.56 -10.71
N PHE A 56 -0.28 0.69 -10.71
CA PHE A 56 -0.85 1.77 -9.91
C PHE A 56 -2.28 2.11 -10.34
N LEU A 57 -2.46 2.41 -11.61
CA LEU A 57 -3.77 2.75 -12.21
C LEU A 57 -3.91 2.09 -13.58
N PRO A 58 -5.15 1.91 -14.07
CA PRO A 58 -5.37 1.45 -15.45
C PRO A 58 -4.75 2.41 -16.46
N GLY A 59 -3.97 1.87 -17.41
CA GLY A 59 -3.12 2.60 -18.34
C GLY A 59 -3.74 3.67 -19.21
N THR A 60 -5.03 3.61 -19.44
CA THR A 60 -5.71 4.54 -20.37
C THR A 60 -5.99 5.93 -19.80
N LYS A 61 -5.84 6.15 -18.50
CA LYS A 61 -6.19 7.42 -17.83
C LYS A 61 -5.03 8.40 -17.67
N TRP A 62 -3.78 7.94 -17.83
CA TRP A 62 -2.60 8.74 -17.49
C TRP A 62 -1.55 8.66 -18.58
N PRO A 63 -0.94 9.78 -19.00
CA PRO A 63 -0.01 9.82 -20.15
C PRO A 63 1.27 9.01 -19.95
N ASP A 64 1.64 8.70 -18.70
CA ASP A 64 2.86 7.96 -18.36
C ASP A 64 2.61 6.47 -18.11
N SER A 65 1.46 5.94 -18.52
CA SER A 65 1.13 4.52 -18.35
C SER A 65 1.84 3.64 -19.37
N TYR A 66 2.26 2.46 -18.93
CA TYR A 66 2.79 1.41 -19.78
C TYR A 66 1.82 0.23 -19.82
N GLY A 67 1.37 -0.13 -21.01
CA GLY A 67 0.37 -1.18 -21.15
C GLY A 67 -0.90 -0.85 -20.37
N ASP A 68 -1.23 -1.66 -19.37
CA ASP A 68 -2.46 -1.51 -18.58
C ASP A 68 -2.30 -0.69 -17.28
N GLY A 69 -1.16 -0.01 -17.05
CA GLY A 69 -0.99 0.67 -15.78
C GLY A 69 0.16 1.67 -15.69
N ILE A 70 0.14 2.44 -14.61
CA ILE A 70 1.21 3.35 -14.22
C ILE A 70 2.24 2.58 -13.39
N ASN A 71 3.49 2.73 -13.75
CA ASN A 71 4.62 2.03 -13.15
C ASN A 71 5.48 2.92 -12.24
N TRP A 72 5.14 4.20 -12.08
CA TRP A 72 5.77 5.17 -11.15
C TRP A 72 4.89 6.39 -10.93
N LEU A 73 5.22 7.17 -9.89
CA LEU A 73 4.60 8.46 -9.61
C LEU A 73 5.56 9.59 -9.98
N ASN A 74 5.28 10.29 -11.08
CA ASN A 74 6.12 11.39 -11.57
C ASN A 74 6.21 12.56 -10.58
N GLY A 75 5.12 12.85 -9.85
CA GLY A 75 5.06 13.97 -8.90
C GLY A 75 6.06 13.87 -7.75
N ASN A 76 6.45 12.66 -7.37
CA ASN A 76 7.29 12.38 -6.21
C ASN A 76 8.79 12.26 -6.55
N ASP A 77 9.16 12.20 -7.84
CA ASP A 77 10.53 11.91 -8.30
C ASP A 77 11.11 10.61 -7.72
N GLU A 78 10.28 9.59 -7.55
CA GLU A 78 10.67 8.28 -7.04
C GLU A 78 11.70 7.59 -7.94
N CYS A 79 12.63 6.84 -7.33
CA CYS A 79 13.79 6.25 -8.02
C CYS A 79 13.56 4.84 -8.56
N GLN A 80 12.38 4.25 -8.33
CA GLN A 80 12.01 2.93 -8.84
C GLN A 80 11.05 3.01 -10.02
N THR A 81 11.01 1.89 -10.76
CA THR A 81 9.91 1.52 -11.63
C THR A 81 9.23 0.32 -11.02
N TYR A 82 7.90 0.37 -10.84
CA TYR A 82 7.13 -0.79 -10.43
C TYR A 82 6.98 -1.74 -11.60
N VAL A 83 7.43 -2.97 -11.41
CA VAL A 83 7.48 -3.99 -12.46
C VAL A 83 6.78 -5.27 -12.03
N THR A 84 6.44 -6.10 -12.99
CA THR A 84 5.80 -7.40 -12.79
C THR A 84 6.22 -8.33 -13.93
N PRO A 85 6.30 -9.64 -13.69
CA PRO A 85 6.56 -10.61 -14.76
C PRO A 85 5.47 -10.70 -15.82
N PHE A 86 4.28 -10.12 -15.57
CA PHE A 86 3.21 -9.98 -16.57
C PHE A 86 3.47 -8.84 -17.57
N LEU A 87 4.37 -7.92 -17.24
CA LEU A 87 4.75 -6.82 -18.12
C LEU A 87 5.68 -7.35 -19.21
N THR A 88 5.12 -7.57 -20.40
CA THR A 88 5.84 -8.15 -21.54
C THR A 88 6.28 -7.13 -22.57
N GLN A 89 5.73 -5.93 -22.53
CA GLN A 89 6.06 -4.84 -23.44
C GLN A 89 5.82 -3.49 -22.80
N ILE A 90 6.55 -2.46 -23.25
CA ILE A 90 6.36 -1.06 -22.87
C ILE A 90 6.32 -0.23 -24.15
N LYS A 91 5.30 0.64 -24.31
CA LYS A 91 5.12 1.47 -25.52
C LYS A 91 5.23 0.67 -26.84
N GLY A 92 4.74 -0.59 -26.84
CA GLY A 92 4.83 -1.47 -27.99
C GLY A 92 6.18 -2.16 -28.20
N VAL A 93 7.20 -1.86 -27.36
CA VAL A 93 8.51 -2.52 -27.43
C VAL A 93 8.53 -3.73 -26.49
N PHE A 94 8.87 -4.88 -27.04
CA PHE A 94 8.93 -6.13 -26.28
C PHE A 94 10.09 -6.13 -25.28
N ILE A 95 9.82 -6.58 -24.05
CA ILE A 95 10.83 -6.77 -23.01
C ILE A 95 11.34 -8.21 -23.10
N PRO A 96 12.63 -8.45 -23.39
CA PRO A 96 13.24 -9.77 -23.38
C PRO A 96 12.97 -10.51 -22.08
N ARG A 97 12.74 -11.82 -22.16
CA ARG A 97 12.31 -12.64 -21.02
C ARG A 97 13.33 -12.66 -19.89
N ASP A 98 14.59 -12.75 -20.23
CA ASP A 98 15.74 -12.77 -19.33
C ASP A 98 16.01 -11.43 -18.64
N LEU A 99 15.48 -10.33 -19.18
CA LEU A 99 15.58 -8.99 -18.60
C LEU A 99 14.39 -8.65 -17.70
N ARG A 100 13.33 -9.48 -17.63
CA ARG A 100 12.16 -9.21 -16.79
C ARG A 100 12.50 -9.44 -15.33
N TYR A 101 12.36 -8.39 -14.55
CA TYR A 101 12.50 -8.44 -13.10
C TYR A 101 11.17 -8.77 -12.44
N ASP A 102 11.21 -9.64 -11.44
CA ASP A 102 10.05 -10.00 -10.63
C ASP A 102 10.32 -9.64 -9.17
N PRO A 103 9.67 -8.59 -8.64
CA PRO A 103 9.86 -8.14 -7.28
C PRO A 103 9.16 -9.01 -6.23
N PHE A 104 8.30 -9.96 -6.61
CA PHE A 104 7.46 -10.68 -5.69
C PHE A 104 7.97 -12.10 -5.43
N THR A 105 8.14 -12.44 -4.15
CA THR A 105 8.50 -13.80 -3.73
C THR A 105 7.71 -14.19 -2.49
N ILE A 106 6.98 -15.31 -2.54
CA ILE A 106 6.30 -15.86 -1.38
C ILE A 106 7.21 -16.84 -0.67
N LYS A 107 7.49 -16.57 0.60
CA LYS A 107 8.29 -17.41 1.50
C LYS A 107 7.44 -17.87 2.71
N LYS A 108 8.06 -18.59 3.66
CA LYS A 108 7.37 -19.06 4.88
C LYS A 108 6.87 -17.93 5.78
N ASP A 109 7.56 -16.80 5.76
CA ASP A 109 7.27 -15.62 6.58
C ASP A 109 6.31 -14.63 5.90
N GLY A 110 5.93 -14.86 4.64
CA GLY A 110 4.97 -14.06 3.91
C GLY A 110 5.38 -13.69 2.48
N LEU A 111 4.73 -12.68 1.96
CA LEU A 111 5.08 -12.06 0.68
C LEU A 111 6.23 -11.08 0.87
N HIS A 112 7.29 -11.26 0.09
CA HIS A 112 8.39 -10.31 -0.06
C HIS A 112 8.17 -9.45 -1.29
N ILE A 113 8.08 -8.14 -1.11
CA ILE A 113 8.18 -7.15 -2.19
C ILE A 113 9.61 -6.61 -2.16
N ARG A 114 10.40 -6.98 -3.17
CA ARG A 114 11.83 -6.66 -3.25
C ARG A 114 12.10 -5.43 -4.09
N ALA A 115 12.83 -4.48 -3.55
CA ALA A 115 13.48 -3.45 -4.31
C ALA A 115 14.94 -3.78 -4.56
N GLN A 116 15.42 -3.60 -5.80
CA GLN A 116 16.83 -3.77 -6.16
C GLN A 116 17.24 -2.86 -7.31
N LEU A 117 18.55 -2.64 -7.45
CA LEU A 117 19.10 -1.99 -8.63
C LEU A 117 18.83 -2.85 -9.88
N LEU A 118 18.36 -2.22 -10.93
CA LEU A 118 18.24 -2.81 -12.25
C LEU A 118 19.59 -2.72 -12.99
N SER A 119 19.92 -3.76 -13.77
CA SER A 119 21.06 -3.68 -14.68
C SER A 119 20.82 -2.61 -15.75
N GLU A 120 21.89 -2.20 -16.46
CA GLU A 120 21.75 -1.23 -17.55
C GLU A 120 20.84 -1.76 -18.66
N GLU A 121 20.95 -3.06 -18.99
CA GLU A 121 20.13 -3.73 -20.00
C GLU A 121 18.66 -3.76 -19.57
N GLN A 122 18.37 -4.02 -18.27
CA GLN A 122 17.01 -3.97 -17.73
C GLN A 122 16.44 -2.56 -17.79
N ARG A 123 17.22 -1.54 -17.45
CA ARG A 123 16.78 -0.14 -17.51
C ARG A 123 16.42 0.28 -18.93
N GLN A 124 17.23 -0.14 -19.90
CA GLN A 124 16.95 0.10 -21.32
C GLN A 124 15.69 -0.66 -21.77
N ALA A 125 15.55 -1.93 -21.38
CA ALA A 125 14.38 -2.75 -21.73
C ALA A 125 13.07 -2.17 -21.14
N TYR A 126 13.11 -1.64 -19.91
CA TYR A 126 11.97 -0.98 -19.28
C TYR A 126 11.77 0.47 -19.72
N GLN A 127 12.61 0.97 -20.62
CA GLN A 127 12.55 2.37 -21.11
C GLN A 127 12.44 3.37 -19.96
N THR A 128 13.23 3.16 -18.92
CA THR A 128 13.29 4.10 -17.79
C THR A 128 14.03 5.36 -18.25
N GLU A 129 13.34 6.22 -18.98
CA GLU A 129 13.89 7.43 -19.63
C GLU A 129 14.55 8.39 -18.64
N ALA A 130 14.09 8.35 -17.40
CA ALA A 130 14.70 9.16 -16.36
C ALA A 130 15.91 8.40 -15.77
N SER A 131 17.09 8.97 -15.92
CA SER A 131 18.36 8.40 -15.41
C SER A 131 18.36 8.11 -13.91
N TYR A 132 17.44 8.72 -13.14
CA TYR A 132 17.28 8.49 -11.71
C TYR A 132 16.45 7.24 -11.36
N ARG A 133 15.67 6.66 -12.29
CA ARG A 133 14.90 5.43 -12.04
C ARG A 133 15.77 4.21 -12.24
N ARG A 134 16.58 3.92 -11.23
CA ARG A 134 17.56 2.84 -11.27
C ARG A 134 17.10 1.57 -10.59
N PHE A 135 15.98 1.61 -9.85
CA PHE A 135 15.49 0.48 -9.08
C PHE A 135 14.28 -0.15 -9.77
N GLY A 136 14.20 -1.47 -9.67
CA GLY A 136 12.96 -2.21 -9.85
C GLY A 136 12.35 -2.48 -8.49
N SER A 137 11.03 -2.34 -8.37
CA SER A 137 10.27 -2.64 -7.17
C SER A 137 8.86 -3.11 -7.50
N GLY A 138 8.08 -3.46 -6.50
CA GLY A 138 6.72 -3.97 -6.64
C GLY A 138 5.68 -3.13 -5.93
N MET A 139 4.45 -3.23 -6.45
CA MET A 139 3.25 -2.72 -5.81
C MET A 139 2.08 -3.67 -6.01
N LEU A 140 1.16 -3.66 -5.05
CA LEU A 140 -0.12 -4.34 -5.10
C LEU A 140 -1.23 -3.30 -5.01
N ARG A 141 -2.26 -3.47 -5.84
CA ARG A 141 -3.53 -2.75 -5.72
C ARG A 141 -4.65 -3.77 -5.62
N SER A 142 -5.52 -3.66 -4.61
CA SER A 142 -6.68 -4.53 -4.52
C SER A 142 -7.61 -4.34 -5.72
N ARG A 143 -8.17 -5.43 -6.24
CA ARG A 143 -9.22 -5.37 -7.27
C ARG A 143 -10.53 -4.91 -6.69
N GLU A 144 -10.79 -5.30 -5.46
CA GLU A 144 -11.94 -4.86 -4.69
C GLU A 144 -11.71 -3.49 -4.09
N SER A 145 -12.81 -2.76 -3.92
CA SER A 145 -12.86 -1.48 -3.22
C SER A 145 -13.80 -1.59 -2.04
N PHE A 146 -13.44 -1.00 -0.94
CA PHE A 146 -14.13 -1.08 0.33
C PHE A 146 -14.73 0.27 0.70
N LEU A 147 -15.94 0.27 1.23
CA LEU A 147 -16.55 1.45 1.83
C LEU A 147 -16.67 1.19 3.32
N TYR A 148 -15.82 1.86 4.10
CA TYR A 148 -15.68 1.66 5.55
C TYR A 148 -15.17 0.26 5.92
N GLY A 149 -14.95 0.03 7.21
CA GLY A 149 -14.47 -1.23 7.75
C GLY A 149 -13.21 -1.10 8.59
N LYS A 150 -12.68 -2.24 9.02
CA LYS A 150 -11.40 -2.34 9.71
C LYS A 150 -10.40 -2.96 8.74
N ILE A 151 -9.43 -2.17 8.34
CA ILE A 151 -8.42 -2.56 7.34
C ILE A 151 -7.10 -2.80 8.07
N ARG A 152 -6.52 -4.01 7.97
CA ARG A 152 -5.32 -4.42 8.69
C ARG A 152 -4.26 -4.96 7.75
N LEU A 153 -3.03 -4.56 7.98
CA LEU A 153 -1.82 -5.15 7.39
C LEU A 153 -0.89 -5.61 8.51
N VAL A 154 -0.34 -6.81 8.40
CA VAL A 154 0.78 -7.26 9.23
C VAL A 154 2.03 -7.31 8.37
N ALA A 155 3.00 -6.46 8.68
CA ALA A 155 4.20 -6.30 7.87
C ALA A 155 5.45 -6.01 8.71
N LYS A 156 6.62 -6.35 8.13
CA LYS A 156 7.95 -5.93 8.58
C LYS A 156 8.55 -5.02 7.52
N LEU A 157 8.99 -3.82 7.94
CA LEU A 157 9.46 -2.78 7.01
C LEU A 157 10.93 -2.99 6.62
N PRO A 158 11.34 -2.55 5.42
CA PRO A 158 12.72 -2.62 4.97
C PRO A 158 13.61 -1.62 5.72
N LYS A 159 14.82 -2.07 6.11
CA LYS A 159 15.81 -1.23 6.82
C LYS A 159 16.68 -0.40 5.88
N ALA A 160 16.63 -0.67 4.59
CA ALA A 160 17.49 0.00 3.63
C ALA A 160 17.23 1.49 3.55
N ARG A 161 18.29 2.27 3.65
CA ARG A 161 18.25 3.74 3.52
C ARG A 161 17.66 4.14 2.17
N GLY A 162 16.71 5.05 2.19
CA GLY A 162 15.97 5.48 1.00
C GLY A 162 14.74 4.66 0.68
N SER A 163 14.48 3.55 1.39
CA SER A 163 13.22 2.81 1.23
C SER A 163 12.04 3.59 1.79
N TRP A 164 10.91 3.47 1.10
CA TRP A 164 9.65 4.14 1.43
C TRP A 164 8.49 3.20 1.15
N PRO A 165 8.26 2.20 2.03
CA PRO A 165 7.08 1.35 1.96
C PRO A 165 5.84 2.13 2.38
N ALA A 166 4.70 1.84 1.73
CA ALA A 166 3.42 2.44 2.02
C ALA A 166 2.27 1.44 1.99
N PHE A 167 1.28 1.67 2.88
CA PHE A 167 -0.02 1.01 2.92
C PHE A 167 -1.08 2.09 3.02
N TRP A 168 -1.86 2.25 1.96
CA TRP A 168 -2.69 3.41 1.73
C TRP A 168 -3.90 3.11 0.85
N MET A 169 -4.80 4.07 0.68
CA MET A 169 -6.04 3.87 -0.06
C MET A 169 -6.38 5.07 -0.94
N LEU A 170 -6.92 4.77 -2.12
CA LEU A 170 -7.44 5.76 -3.06
C LEU A 170 -8.86 5.41 -3.51
N PRO A 171 -9.66 6.42 -3.95
CA PRO A 171 -11.02 6.21 -4.42
C PRO A 171 -11.11 5.28 -5.64
N ALA A 172 -12.14 4.44 -5.66
CA ALA A 172 -12.47 3.58 -6.80
C ALA A 172 -12.76 4.36 -8.10
N SER A 173 -13.07 5.65 -7.99
CA SER A 173 -13.23 6.58 -9.11
C SER A 173 -11.92 7.02 -9.75
N PHE A 174 -10.75 6.61 -9.18
CA PHE A 174 -9.42 7.00 -9.64
C PHE A 174 -9.18 8.52 -9.65
N GLU A 175 -9.85 9.26 -8.81
CA GLU A 175 -9.56 10.68 -8.57
C GLU A 175 -8.52 10.85 -7.45
N TRP A 176 -7.81 11.96 -7.47
CA TRP A 176 -6.92 12.40 -6.40
C TRP A 176 -6.99 13.92 -6.22
N PRO A 177 -7.05 14.46 -5.01
CA PRO A 177 -7.38 13.74 -3.78
C PRO A 177 -8.83 13.26 -3.75
N PRO A 178 -9.32 12.44 -2.82
CA PRO A 178 -8.79 12.18 -1.49
C PRO A 178 -7.86 10.96 -1.41
N GLU A 179 -7.15 10.83 -0.26
CA GLU A 179 -6.21 9.73 0.04
C GLU A 179 -6.23 9.42 1.53
N ILE A 180 -6.07 8.16 1.92
CA ILE A 180 -5.88 7.73 3.31
C ILE A 180 -4.56 6.98 3.39
N ASP A 181 -3.62 7.48 4.20
CA ASP A 181 -2.33 6.85 4.44
C ASP A 181 -2.38 6.12 5.78
N ILE A 182 -2.51 4.77 5.72
CA ILE A 182 -2.54 3.94 6.93
C ILE A 182 -1.15 3.90 7.54
N PHE A 183 -0.12 3.73 6.73
CA PHE A 183 1.25 4.10 7.03
C PHE A 183 2.06 4.44 5.77
N GLU A 184 3.02 5.32 5.94
CA GLU A 184 4.16 5.56 5.07
C GLU A 184 5.43 5.45 5.94
N GLY A 185 6.33 4.53 5.63
CA GLY A 185 7.45 4.20 6.49
C GLY A 185 8.80 4.58 5.92
N MET A 186 9.71 4.97 6.80
CA MET A 186 11.13 5.05 6.54
C MET A 186 11.85 4.36 7.70
N ALA A 187 11.77 3.01 7.78
CA ALA A 187 12.31 2.25 8.92
C ALA A 187 13.85 2.23 8.97
N TRP A 188 14.46 3.41 8.77
CA TRP A 188 15.90 3.64 8.80
C TRP A 188 16.23 5.02 9.39
N GLY A 189 17.48 5.16 9.89
CA GLY A 189 17.96 6.41 10.46
C GLY A 189 17.12 6.90 11.66
N LYS A 190 16.75 8.17 11.67
CA LYS A 190 15.93 8.78 12.73
C LYS A 190 14.51 8.24 12.77
N HIS A 191 14.01 7.70 11.65
CA HIS A 191 12.65 7.19 11.48
C HIS A 191 12.55 5.67 11.74
N ALA A 192 13.59 5.00 12.24
CA ALA A 192 13.56 3.56 12.50
C ALA A 192 12.40 3.12 13.41
N LYS A 193 11.95 4.02 14.32
CA LYS A 193 10.89 3.76 15.31
C LYS A 193 9.62 4.57 15.11
N GLU A 194 9.41 5.11 13.92
CA GLU A 194 8.24 5.92 13.62
C GLU A 194 7.81 5.75 12.17
N PHE A 195 6.55 6.06 11.89
CA PHE A 195 6.01 6.14 10.55
C PHE A 195 5.06 7.33 10.44
N HIS A 196 4.88 7.80 9.23
CA HIS A 196 3.90 8.83 8.91
C HIS A 196 2.55 8.18 8.60
N ALA A 197 1.46 8.80 9.05
CA ALA A 197 0.09 8.39 8.72
C ALA A 197 -0.84 9.58 8.73
N GLY A 198 -1.95 9.48 8.00
CA GLY A 198 -2.94 10.56 7.96
C GLY A 198 -3.91 10.47 6.80
N ILE A 199 -4.46 11.63 6.43
CA ILE A 199 -5.44 11.76 5.34
C ILE A 199 -5.13 13.00 4.48
N ILE A 200 -5.44 12.92 3.21
CA ILE A 200 -5.45 14.03 2.27
C ILE A 200 -6.89 14.20 1.75
N PRO A 201 -7.71 15.07 2.36
CA PRO A 201 -9.07 15.34 1.90
C PRO A 201 -9.05 16.15 0.60
N LYS A 202 -10.20 16.29 -0.09
CA LYS A 202 -10.32 17.29 -1.16
C LYS A 202 -10.03 18.69 -0.63
N ASN A 203 -9.38 19.52 -1.42
CA ASN A 203 -8.97 20.88 -1.04
C ASN A 203 -10.12 21.77 -0.51
N THR A 204 -11.37 21.49 -0.91
CA THR A 204 -12.59 22.16 -0.44
C THR A 204 -13.00 21.75 0.96
N GLU A 205 -12.44 20.70 1.55
CA GLU A 205 -12.82 20.12 2.83
C GLU A 205 -11.75 20.28 3.92
N GLY A 206 -10.57 20.77 3.57
CA GLY A 206 -9.48 21.01 4.50
C GLY A 206 -8.10 20.85 3.90
N LYS A 207 -7.10 20.93 4.75
CA LYS A 207 -5.71 20.65 4.43
C LYS A 207 -5.39 19.17 4.72
N PRO A 208 -4.32 18.61 4.14
CA PRO A 208 -3.78 17.32 4.58
C PRO A 208 -3.55 17.29 6.09
N GLU A 209 -3.98 16.21 6.72
CA GLU A 209 -3.77 15.90 8.13
C GLU A 209 -2.86 14.69 8.21
N GLY A 210 -1.62 14.86 8.64
CA GLY A 210 -0.66 13.77 8.79
C GLY A 210 0.48 14.16 9.72
N ALA A 211 1.04 13.16 10.39
CA ALA A 211 2.17 13.33 11.30
C ALA A 211 3.05 12.07 11.36
N TRP A 212 4.27 12.24 11.87
CA TRP A 212 5.13 11.15 12.30
C TRP A 212 4.70 10.66 13.68
N TYR A 213 4.47 9.35 13.80
CA TYR A 213 4.05 8.70 15.03
C TYR A 213 5.16 7.78 15.52
N ASN A 214 5.82 8.16 16.62
CA ASN A 214 6.84 7.33 17.27
C ASN A 214 6.15 6.21 18.06
N VAL A 215 6.47 4.97 17.70
CA VAL A 215 5.89 3.76 18.29
C VAL A 215 6.85 3.03 19.26
N GLY A 216 8.08 3.56 19.40
CA GLY A 216 9.06 3.09 20.38
C GLY A 216 9.84 1.84 20.00
N THR A 217 9.47 1.13 18.94
CA THR A 217 10.13 -0.09 18.45
C THR A 217 10.67 0.09 17.04
N ASP A 218 11.74 -0.64 16.70
CA ASP A 218 12.31 -0.61 15.34
C ASP A 218 11.42 -1.43 14.40
N LEU A 219 10.84 -0.74 13.41
CA LEU A 219 9.86 -1.30 12.48
C LEU A 219 10.46 -2.32 11.49
N SER A 220 11.79 -2.42 11.45
CA SER A 220 12.51 -3.35 10.58
C SER A 220 12.92 -4.66 11.27
N GLU A 221 12.77 -4.76 12.58
CA GLU A 221 13.25 -5.93 13.34
C GLU A 221 12.20 -7.03 13.42
N ASP A 222 10.89 -6.68 13.51
CA ASP A 222 9.81 -7.64 13.65
C ASP A 222 8.57 -7.24 12.81
N PHE A 223 7.57 -8.11 12.80
CA PHE A 223 6.27 -7.86 12.20
C PHE A 223 5.39 -7.07 13.15
N HIS A 224 4.75 -6.04 12.61
CA HIS A 224 3.81 -5.19 13.34
C HIS A 224 2.46 -5.12 12.61
N GLU A 225 1.39 -4.88 13.37
CA GLU A 225 0.06 -4.63 12.83
C GLU A 225 -0.16 -3.13 12.62
N TYR A 226 -0.47 -2.77 11.39
CA TYR A 226 -0.94 -1.44 11.00
C TYR A 226 -2.42 -1.55 10.66
N LYS A 227 -3.27 -0.82 11.40
CA LYS A 227 -4.72 -0.93 11.24
C LYS A 227 -5.39 0.43 11.10
N LEU A 228 -6.44 0.46 10.29
CA LEU A 228 -7.37 1.55 10.12
C LEU A 228 -8.77 1.10 10.55
N ASP A 229 -9.42 1.84 11.43
CA ASP A 229 -10.87 1.77 11.65
C ASP A 229 -11.49 2.96 10.92
N TRP A 230 -12.25 2.68 9.85
CA TRP A 230 -12.86 3.69 9.01
C TRP A 230 -14.38 3.55 9.02
N THR A 231 -15.04 4.58 9.48
CA THR A 231 -16.51 4.68 9.61
C THR A 231 -17.05 5.89 8.86
N PRO A 232 -18.38 6.06 8.70
CA PRO A 232 -18.95 7.28 8.14
C PRO A 232 -18.63 8.56 8.92
N TYR A 233 -18.17 8.43 10.20
CA TYR A 233 -17.99 9.55 11.12
C TYR A 233 -16.54 9.82 11.46
N ALA A 234 -15.72 8.77 11.49
CA ALA A 234 -14.35 8.83 11.98
C ALA A 234 -13.42 7.88 11.21
N ILE A 235 -12.16 8.27 11.15
CA ILE A 235 -11.02 7.48 10.71
C ILE A 235 -10.03 7.45 11.86
N ALA A 236 -9.61 6.25 12.28
CA ALA A 236 -8.65 6.09 13.37
C ALA A 236 -7.56 5.09 12.97
N GLY A 237 -6.31 5.46 13.18
CA GLY A 237 -5.15 4.61 12.92
C GLY A 237 -4.65 3.93 14.19
N PHE A 238 -4.23 2.68 14.06
CA PHE A 238 -3.73 1.86 15.17
C PHE A 238 -2.41 1.19 14.79
N PHE A 239 -1.55 1.02 15.77
CA PHE A 239 -0.33 0.23 15.69
C PHE A 239 -0.31 -0.77 16.84
N ASP A 240 -0.16 -2.07 16.52
CA ASP A 240 -0.18 -3.19 17.49
C ASP A 240 -1.34 -3.07 18.50
N GLY A 241 -2.54 -2.79 17.99
CA GLY A 241 -3.76 -2.65 18.78
C GLY A 241 -3.92 -1.32 19.52
N LYS A 242 -2.89 -0.45 19.57
CA LYS A 242 -2.98 0.87 20.22
C LYS A 242 -3.36 1.95 19.21
N GLN A 243 -4.40 2.72 19.51
CA GLN A 243 -4.74 3.90 18.70
C GLN A 243 -3.65 4.95 18.77
N ILE A 244 -3.21 5.44 17.61
CA ILE A 244 -2.15 6.43 17.46
C ILE A 244 -2.63 7.76 16.89
N TRP A 245 -3.66 7.75 16.05
CA TRP A 245 -4.24 8.96 15.51
C TRP A 245 -5.74 8.82 15.24
N TYR A 246 -6.39 9.97 15.01
CA TYR A 246 -7.82 10.06 14.77
C TYR A 246 -8.12 11.31 13.94
N SER A 247 -9.07 11.20 13.00
CA SER A 247 -9.68 12.31 12.27
C SER A 247 -11.18 12.07 12.07
N LYS A 248 -11.92 13.14 11.79
CA LYS A 248 -13.30 13.03 11.29
C LYS A 248 -13.25 12.57 9.83
N THR A 249 -14.19 11.73 9.41
CA THR A 249 -14.28 11.29 8.01
C THR A 249 -14.76 12.45 7.12
N PRO A 250 -13.90 12.99 6.23
CA PRO A 250 -14.31 13.99 5.24
C PRO A 250 -15.36 13.42 4.29
N ASN A 251 -16.24 14.28 3.73
CA ASN A 251 -17.26 13.81 2.79
C ASN A 251 -16.65 13.19 1.52
N SER A 252 -15.52 13.71 1.06
CA SER A 252 -14.77 13.14 -0.07
C SER A 252 -14.31 11.70 0.15
N MET A 253 -14.18 11.27 1.41
CA MET A 253 -13.78 9.90 1.79
C MET A 253 -14.98 8.99 2.12
N LYS A 254 -16.22 9.43 1.90
CA LYS A 254 -17.44 8.62 2.06
C LYS A 254 -17.79 7.90 0.74
N LYS A 255 -16.84 7.21 0.16
CA LYS A 255 -16.94 6.47 -1.10
C LYS A 255 -16.02 5.26 -1.09
N PRO A 256 -16.28 4.22 -1.90
CA PRO A 256 -15.42 3.05 -1.97
C PRO A 256 -13.99 3.43 -2.34
N MET A 257 -13.00 2.84 -1.63
CA MET A 257 -11.58 3.02 -1.87
C MET A 257 -10.88 1.66 -2.02
N TYR A 258 -9.91 1.57 -2.90
CA TYR A 258 -9.06 0.38 -3.04
C TYR A 258 -7.78 0.54 -2.22
N ILE A 259 -7.22 -0.61 -1.83
CA ILE A 259 -5.98 -0.70 -1.06
C ILE A 259 -4.79 -0.68 -2.01
N LEU A 260 -3.74 0.01 -1.59
CA LEU A 260 -2.42 0.05 -2.23
C LEU A 260 -1.35 -0.36 -1.22
N ILE A 261 -0.41 -1.18 -1.67
CA ILE A 261 0.79 -1.58 -0.92
C ILE A 261 1.96 -1.51 -1.88
N ASN A 262 2.99 -0.75 -1.54
CA ASN A 262 4.16 -0.62 -2.40
C ASN A 262 5.44 -0.43 -1.61
N LEU A 263 6.56 -0.62 -2.29
CA LEU A 263 7.88 -0.26 -1.81
C LEU A 263 8.49 0.75 -2.77
N ALA A 264 8.35 2.04 -2.47
CA ALA A 264 9.03 3.12 -3.18
C ALA A 264 10.47 3.29 -2.70
N ILE A 265 11.28 3.95 -3.51
CA ILE A 265 12.68 4.24 -3.23
C ILE A 265 12.99 5.69 -3.58
N GLY A 266 13.60 6.41 -2.65
CA GLY A 266 13.98 7.80 -2.88
C GLY A 266 12.77 8.73 -3.03
N GLY A 267 12.85 9.67 -3.97
CA GLY A 267 11.85 10.69 -4.15
C GLY A 267 12.11 11.96 -3.32
N LYS A 268 11.36 13.02 -3.60
CA LYS A 268 11.54 14.33 -2.94
C LYS A 268 11.46 14.24 -1.43
N TRP A 269 10.46 13.52 -0.93
CA TRP A 269 10.23 13.41 0.50
C TRP A 269 11.38 12.67 1.20
N VAL A 270 11.79 11.52 0.69
CA VAL A 270 12.93 10.75 1.21
C VAL A 270 14.23 11.55 1.12
N CYS A 271 14.47 12.25 0.02
CA CYS A 271 15.65 13.09 -0.14
C CYS A 271 15.72 14.22 0.90
N ASN A 272 14.58 14.84 1.23
CA ASN A 272 14.50 15.84 2.30
C ASN A 272 14.85 15.21 3.66
N GLU A 273 14.36 14.01 3.97
CA GLU A 273 14.68 13.32 5.21
C GLU A 273 16.14 12.86 5.29
N LEU A 274 16.77 12.57 4.15
CA LEU A 274 18.21 12.30 4.06
C LEU A 274 19.07 13.55 4.21
N GLY A 275 18.49 14.76 4.15
CA GLY A 275 19.22 16.02 4.13
C GLY A 275 19.97 16.24 2.81
N ILE A 276 19.57 15.57 1.74
CA ILE A 276 20.10 15.77 0.38
C ILE A 276 19.06 16.52 -0.47
N LEU A 277 19.55 17.27 -1.44
CA LEU A 277 18.67 17.99 -2.34
C LEU A 277 17.84 17.00 -3.17
N PRO A 278 16.55 17.34 -3.46
CA PRO A 278 15.71 16.52 -4.30
C PRO A 278 16.41 16.13 -5.60
N ILE A 279 16.22 14.88 -6.01
CA ILE A 279 16.74 14.35 -7.25
C ILE A 279 16.13 15.18 -8.39
N ASP A 280 16.96 15.94 -9.07
CA ASP A 280 16.55 16.69 -10.25
C ASP A 280 17.20 16.04 -11.47
N SER A 281 16.41 15.37 -12.29
CA SER A 281 16.88 14.68 -13.50
C SER A 281 17.60 15.61 -14.48
N ARG A 282 17.38 16.92 -14.37
CA ARG A 282 18.08 17.95 -15.15
C ARG A 282 19.46 18.28 -14.58
N LYS A 283 19.83 17.75 -13.42
CA LYS A 283 21.11 17.98 -12.73
C LYS A 283 21.82 16.67 -12.43
N PRO A 284 22.54 16.08 -13.41
CA PRO A 284 23.14 14.75 -13.30
C PRO A 284 24.03 14.52 -12.07
N LYS A 285 24.73 15.57 -11.59
CA LYS A 285 25.58 15.44 -10.40
C LYS A 285 24.78 15.15 -9.13
N ARG A 286 23.64 15.83 -8.92
CA ARG A 286 22.77 15.60 -7.75
C ARG A 286 22.11 14.21 -7.80
N LEU A 287 21.74 13.77 -8.99
CA LEU A 287 21.19 12.46 -9.21
C LEU A 287 22.18 11.35 -8.85
N LYS A 288 23.43 11.46 -9.32
CA LYS A 288 24.47 10.50 -9.05
C LYS A 288 24.75 10.38 -7.55
N GLU A 289 24.92 11.50 -6.86
CA GLU A 289 25.17 11.57 -5.41
C GLU A 289 24.03 10.92 -4.60
N ALA A 290 22.77 11.25 -4.90
CA ALA A 290 21.62 10.66 -4.23
C ALA A 290 21.54 9.13 -4.44
N ASN A 291 21.79 8.66 -5.66
CA ASN A 291 21.78 7.24 -5.97
C ASN A 291 22.92 6.45 -5.28
N GLU A 292 24.11 7.05 -5.16
CA GLU A 292 25.23 6.44 -4.44
C GLU A 292 24.93 6.28 -2.96
N ILE A 293 24.26 7.25 -2.33
CA ILE A 293 23.89 7.22 -0.92
C ILE A 293 22.88 6.10 -0.59
N ILE A 294 21.98 5.78 -1.51
CA ILE A 294 20.89 4.82 -1.25
C ILE A 294 21.12 3.43 -1.85
N SER A 295 22.13 3.23 -2.70
CA SER A 295 22.29 1.99 -3.48
C SER A 295 22.99 0.85 -2.75
N ASP A 296 23.79 1.12 -1.72
CA ASP A 296 24.67 0.15 -1.06
C ASP A 296 23.93 -0.88 -0.17
N GLN A 297 22.67 -0.62 0.19
CA GLN A 297 21.89 -1.48 1.08
C GLN A 297 20.81 -2.31 0.35
N TYR A 298 20.86 -2.32 -0.97
CA TYR A 298 19.91 -3.09 -1.78
C TYR A 298 20.55 -4.37 -2.34
N PRO A 299 19.80 -5.46 -2.50
CA PRO A 299 18.33 -5.56 -2.44
C PRO A 299 17.76 -5.48 -1.02
N SER A 300 16.53 -4.95 -0.88
CA SER A 300 15.81 -4.87 0.38
C SER A 300 14.33 -5.22 0.17
N ASP A 301 13.71 -5.82 1.19
CA ASP A 301 12.37 -6.39 1.10
C ASP A 301 11.39 -5.71 2.08
N LEU A 302 10.21 -5.32 1.62
CA LEU A 302 9.00 -5.18 2.44
C LEU A 302 8.38 -6.58 2.58
N ILE A 303 8.17 -7.06 3.82
CA ILE A 303 7.65 -8.41 4.07
C ILE A 303 6.25 -8.31 4.66
N ILE A 304 5.26 -8.98 4.04
CA ILE A 304 3.85 -8.88 4.39
C ILE A 304 3.31 -10.27 4.76
N LYS A 305 2.80 -10.41 5.98
CA LYS A 305 2.13 -11.66 6.43
C LYS A 305 0.70 -11.75 5.97
N SER A 306 -0.06 -10.65 6.08
CA SER A 306 -1.50 -10.68 5.77
C SER A 306 -2.06 -9.28 5.54
N VAL A 307 -3.12 -9.23 4.73
CA VAL A 307 -4.07 -8.13 4.64
C VAL A 307 -5.45 -8.66 4.98
N ILE A 308 -6.18 -7.98 5.85
CA ILE A 308 -7.53 -8.37 6.25
C ILE A 308 -8.42 -7.13 6.28
N VAL A 309 -9.62 -7.25 5.70
CA VAL A 309 -10.68 -6.23 5.81
C VAL A 309 -11.89 -6.87 6.45
N GLU A 310 -12.36 -6.27 7.53
CA GLU A 310 -13.58 -6.66 8.23
C GLU A 310 -14.65 -5.58 8.06
N SER A 311 -15.92 -5.99 8.00
CA SER A 311 -17.05 -5.06 8.04
C SER A 311 -17.09 -4.28 9.36
N LEU A 312 -17.89 -3.21 9.39
CA LEU A 312 -18.18 -2.46 10.64
C LEU A 312 -19.01 -3.29 11.60
#